data_ab32ae253152452639acace0d656449c
#
_entry.id   ab32ae253152452639acace0d656449c
#
_cell.length_a   1.000
_cell.length_b   1.000
_cell.length_c   1.000
_cell.angle_alpha   90.00
_cell.angle_beta   90.00
_cell.angle_gamma   90.00
#
_symmetry.space_group_name_H-M   'P 1'
#
loop_
_entity.id
_entity.type
_entity.pdbx_description
1 polymer ?
#
loop_
_entity_poly.entity_id
_entity_poly.type
_entity_poly.pdbx_seq_one_letter_code
_entity_poly.pdbx_strand_id
1 'polypeptide(L)'
;FKVLILHVIRQPEEDYFPTSSEKNRWLGQYKLKVDAMLKDYRQILIRAGFAPEDVSVRSTLRYCPSLAECILAERDQSGYSTIVVGRQGLSRSEEFLFGSVSSKIVNHARNCTVWVVE
;
A
#
# COMPACT_ATOMS: atom_id res chain seq x y z
N PHE A 1 -13.28 15.13 3.11
CA PHE A 1 -12.21 14.13 3.23
C PHE A 1 -11.53 13.90 1.90
N LYS A 2 -10.22 13.90 1.90
CA LYS A 2 -9.43 13.45 0.76
C LYS A 2 -8.84 12.09 1.08
N VAL A 3 -8.96 11.16 0.15
CA VAL A 3 -8.49 9.79 0.31
C VAL A 3 -7.46 9.48 -0.78
N LEU A 4 -6.34 8.93 -0.38
CA LEU A 4 -5.39 8.34 -1.30
C LEU A 4 -5.38 6.83 -1.06
N ILE A 5 -5.71 6.06 -2.08
CA ILE A 5 -5.58 4.61 -2.04
C ILE A 5 -4.19 4.30 -2.59
N LEU A 6 -3.35 3.77 -1.73
CA LEU A 6 -1.94 3.55 -2.02
C LEU A 6 -1.61 2.07 -2.05
N HIS A 7 -0.89 1.67 -3.08
CA HIS A 7 -0.24 0.37 -3.13
C HIS A 7 1.25 0.56 -3.36
N VAL A 8 2.05 0.04 -2.46
CA VAL A 8 3.51 0.08 -2.58
C VAL A 8 3.98 -1.23 -3.21
N ILE A 9 4.66 -1.12 -4.33
CA ILE A 9 5.31 -2.24 -5.00
C ILE A 9 6.76 -2.25 -4.53
N ARG A 10 7.14 -3.29 -3.76
CA ARG A 10 8.54 -3.44 -3.36
C ARG A 10 9.37 -3.87 -4.56
N GLN A 11 10.48 -3.19 -4.78
CA GLN A 11 11.40 -3.59 -5.82
C GLN A 11 12.00 -4.96 -5.48
N PRO A 12 11.94 -5.95 -6.40
CA PRO A 12 12.54 -7.26 -6.17
C PRO A 12 14.05 -7.14 -6.00
N GLU A 13 14.64 -8.08 -5.27
CA GLU A 13 16.08 -8.15 -5.14
C GLU A 13 16.74 -8.32 -6.52
N GLU A 14 17.94 -7.76 -6.68
CA GLU A 14 18.63 -7.73 -7.98
C GLU A 14 18.79 -9.10 -8.60
N ASP A 15 19.03 -10.13 -7.78
CA ASP A 15 19.29 -11.49 -8.24
C ASP A 15 18.05 -12.35 -8.44
N TYR A 16 16.86 -11.81 -8.17
CA TYR A 16 15.63 -12.59 -8.31
C TYR A 16 15.31 -12.96 -9.74
N PHE A 17 15.61 -12.08 -10.69
CA PHE A 17 15.39 -12.32 -12.11
C PHE A 17 16.70 -12.54 -12.83
N PRO A 18 16.76 -13.52 -13.78
CA PRO A 18 17.99 -13.78 -14.55
C PRO A 18 18.43 -12.60 -15.40
N THR A 19 17.49 -11.79 -15.90
CA THR A 19 17.80 -10.64 -16.76
C THR A 19 16.99 -9.41 -16.35
N SER A 20 17.51 -8.23 -16.71
CA SER A 20 16.80 -6.98 -16.51
C SER A 20 15.52 -6.91 -17.34
N SER A 21 15.51 -7.53 -18.53
CA SER A 21 14.31 -7.59 -19.38
C SER A 21 13.18 -8.34 -18.72
N GLU A 22 13.47 -9.47 -18.08
CA GLU A 22 12.45 -10.25 -17.37
C GLU A 22 11.91 -9.51 -16.16
N LYS A 23 12.80 -8.84 -15.40
CA LYS A 23 12.42 -8.00 -14.29
C LYS A 23 11.47 -6.88 -14.72
N ASN A 24 11.83 -6.17 -15.79
CA ASN A 24 11.02 -5.06 -16.29
C ASN A 24 9.67 -5.53 -16.82
N ARG A 25 9.62 -6.68 -17.48
CA ARG A 25 8.36 -7.29 -17.94
C ARG A 25 7.46 -7.63 -16.77
N TRP A 26 8.01 -8.27 -15.76
CA TRP A 26 7.26 -8.65 -14.54
C TRP A 26 6.70 -7.41 -13.84
N LEU A 27 7.54 -6.38 -13.64
CA LEU A 27 7.13 -5.14 -13.00
C LEU A 27 6.02 -4.44 -13.79
N GLY A 28 6.12 -4.40 -15.12
CA GLY A 28 5.11 -3.81 -15.98
C GLY A 28 3.78 -4.52 -15.87
N GLN A 29 3.78 -5.85 -15.92
CA GLN A 29 2.56 -6.66 -15.79
C GLN A 29 1.95 -6.53 -14.39
N TYR A 30 2.77 -6.55 -13.37
CA TYR A 30 2.31 -6.40 -12.00
C TYR A 30 1.68 -5.03 -11.76
N LYS A 31 2.31 -3.98 -12.28
CA LYS A 31 1.79 -2.62 -12.16
C LYS A 31 0.42 -2.49 -12.83
N LEU A 32 0.23 -3.09 -13.99
CA LEU A 32 -1.06 -3.08 -14.69
C LEU A 32 -2.16 -3.73 -13.85
N LYS A 33 -1.87 -4.84 -13.21
CA LYS A 33 -2.82 -5.52 -12.30
C LYS A 33 -3.16 -4.65 -11.10
N VAL A 34 -2.16 -4.04 -10.49
CA VAL A 34 -2.34 -3.16 -9.33
C VAL A 34 -3.16 -1.93 -9.72
N ASP A 35 -2.86 -1.30 -10.85
CA ASP A 35 -3.59 -0.12 -11.28
C ASP A 35 -5.07 -0.42 -11.55
N ALA A 36 -5.38 -1.58 -12.13
CA ALA A 36 -6.75 -2.03 -12.34
C ALA A 36 -7.47 -2.25 -11.00
N MET A 37 -6.82 -2.89 -10.05
CA MET A 37 -7.35 -3.11 -8.70
C MET A 37 -7.63 -1.80 -7.98
N LEU A 38 -6.71 -0.84 -8.08
CA LEU A 38 -6.88 0.48 -7.46
C LEU A 38 -8.04 1.25 -8.05
N LYS A 39 -8.27 1.15 -9.36
CA LYS A 39 -9.45 1.74 -10.01
C LYS A 39 -10.75 1.17 -9.46
N ASP A 40 -10.79 -0.14 -9.26
CA ASP A 40 -11.96 -0.81 -8.69
C ASP A 40 -12.22 -0.33 -7.25
N TYR A 41 -11.20 -0.23 -6.43
CA TYR A 41 -11.32 0.29 -5.07
C TYR A 41 -11.79 1.73 -5.06
N ARG A 42 -11.29 2.55 -5.97
CA ARG A 42 -11.74 3.93 -6.12
C ARG A 42 -13.23 4.00 -6.40
N GLN A 43 -13.72 3.16 -7.30
CA GLN A 43 -15.14 3.11 -7.63
C GLN A 43 -16.00 2.72 -6.43
N ILE A 44 -15.51 1.84 -5.58
CA ILE A 44 -16.22 1.46 -4.34
C ILE A 44 -16.45 2.69 -3.46
N LEU A 45 -15.41 3.51 -3.28
CA LEU A 45 -15.53 4.73 -2.47
C LEU A 45 -16.45 5.76 -3.10
N ILE A 46 -16.37 5.95 -4.41
CA ILE A 46 -17.26 6.88 -5.13
C ILE A 46 -18.72 6.46 -4.99
N ARG A 47 -19.02 5.17 -5.15
CA ARG A 47 -20.37 4.63 -4.96
C ARG A 47 -20.85 4.78 -3.52
N ALA A 48 -19.93 4.76 -2.55
CA ALA A 48 -20.26 4.97 -1.15
C ALA A 48 -20.52 6.43 -0.78
N GLY A 49 -20.30 7.38 -1.70
CA GLY A 49 -20.63 8.78 -1.48
C GLY A 49 -19.44 9.73 -1.49
N PHE A 50 -18.21 9.24 -1.69
CA PHE A 50 -17.05 10.14 -1.83
C PHE A 50 -17.11 10.86 -3.18
N ALA A 51 -16.78 12.15 -3.19
CA ALA A 51 -16.66 12.89 -4.43
C ALA A 51 -15.49 12.37 -5.26
N PRO A 52 -15.63 12.21 -6.59
CA PRO A 52 -14.52 11.68 -7.41
C PRO A 52 -13.23 12.48 -7.30
N GLU A 53 -13.31 13.80 -7.15
CA GLU A 53 -12.15 14.67 -6.99
C GLU A 53 -11.42 14.49 -5.65
N ASP A 54 -12.08 13.87 -4.67
CA ASP A 54 -11.52 13.62 -3.34
C ASP A 54 -10.87 12.25 -3.20
N VAL A 55 -10.98 11.38 -4.21
CA VAL A 55 -10.43 10.04 -4.18
C VAL A 55 -9.38 9.90 -5.27
N SER A 56 -8.13 9.74 -4.86
CA SER A 56 -7.02 9.47 -5.77
C SER A 56 -6.43 8.10 -5.50
N VAL A 57 -5.75 7.56 -6.50
CA VAL A 57 -5.06 6.28 -6.40
C VAL A 57 -3.62 6.47 -6.82
N ARG A 58 -2.73 5.70 -6.21
CA ARG A 58 -1.33 5.71 -6.57
C ARG A 58 -0.70 4.36 -6.29
N SER A 59 0.00 3.83 -7.28
CA SER A 59 0.95 2.74 -7.08
C SER A 59 2.35 3.32 -7.17
N THR A 60 3.22 2.87 -6.28
CA THR A 60 4.58 3.37 -6.23
C THR A 60 5.55 2.21 -6.12
N LEU A 61 6.60 2.25 -6.93
CA LEU A 61 7.68 1.26 -6.88
C LEU A 61 8.78 1.83 -5.99
N ARG A 62 9.09 1.13 -4.90
CA ARG A 62 10.14 1.56 -3.97
C ARG A 62 11.04 0.42 -3.57
N TYR A 63 12.30 0.76 -3.41
CA TYR A 63 13.25 -0.07 -2.68
C TYR A 63 13.18 0.33 -1.21
N CYS A 64 12.85 -0.62 -0.35
CA CYS A 64 12.71 -0.34 1.08
C CYS A 64 12.98 -1.60 1.90
N PRO A 65 13.53 -1.43 3.12
CA PRO A 65 13.81 -2.57 4.00
C PRO A 65 12.55 -3.34 4.38
N SER A 66 11.43 -2.62 4.54
CA SER A 66 10.14 -3.25 4.82
C SER A 66 9.02 -2.47 4.17
N LEU A 67 7.90 -3.15 3.92
CA LEU A 67 6.72 -2.52 3.35
C LEU A 67 6.17 -1.42 4.26
N ALA A 68 6.19 -1.64 5.57
CA ALA A 68 5.73 -0.65 6.53
C ALA A 68 6.53 0.65 6.45
N GLU A 69 7.86 0.56 6.31
CA GLU A 69 8.71 1.74 6.18
C GLU A 69 8.41 2.51 4.90
N CYS A 70 8.13 1.82 3.81
CA CYS A 70 7.71 2.46 2.56
C CYS A 70 6.40 3.22 2.73
N ILE A 71 5.43 2.62 3.38
CA ILE A 71 4.11 3.23 3.62
C ILE A 71 4.27 4.48 4.49
N LEU A 72 5.06 4.39 5.54
CA LEU A 72 5.31 5.53 6.43
C LEU A 72 6.02 6.67 5.70
N ALA A 73 6.97 6.35 4.84
CA ALA A 73 7.66 7.35 4.02
C ALA A 73 6.69 8.06 3.06
N GLU A 74 5.78 7.32 2.44
CA GLU A 74 4.75 7.91 1.57
C GLU A 74 3.82 8.83 2.35
N ARG A 75 3.41 8.42 3.54
CA ARG A 75 2.58 9.26 4.41
C ARG A 75 3.32 10.55 4.79
N ASP A 76 4.59 10.45 5.16
CA ASP A 76 5.38 11.62 5.55
C ASP A 76 5.53 12.62 4.41
N GLN A 77 5.69 12.14 3.20
CA GLN A 77 5.78 12.98 2.01
C GLN A 77 4.42 13.59 1.62
N SER A 78 3.35 12.86 1.81
CA SER A 78 2.00 13.27 1.41
C SER A 78 1.30 14.15 2.43
N GLY A 79 1.67 14.05 3.70
CA GLY A 79 1.08 14.85 4.77
C GLY A 79 -0.31 14.43 5.23
N TYR A 80 -0.79 13.25 4.86
CA TYR A 80 -2.07 12.76 5.35
C TYR A 80 -2.04 12.52 6.85
N SER A 81 -3.15 12.81 7.53
CA SER A 81 -3.23 12.73 8.99
C SER A 81 -3.57 11.34 9.51
N THR A 82 -4.04 10.46 8.64
CA THR A 82 -4.52 9.13 9.04
C THR A 82 -4.07 8.08 8.06
N ILE A 83 -3.66 6.93 8.59
CA ILE A 83 -3.37 5.73 7.83
C ILE A 83 -4.43 4.70 8.16
N VAL A 84 -5.01 4.08 7.15
CA VAL A 84 -5.95 2.97 7.31
C VAL A 84 -5.30 1.72 6.71
N VAL A 85 -5.12 0.69 7.51
CA VAL A 85 -4.50 -0.57 7.08
C VAL A 85 -5.32 -1.75 7.53
N GLY A 86 -5.21 -2.84 6.80
CA GLY A 86 -5.80 -4.11 7.20
C GLY A 86 -4.98 -4.78 8.30
N ARG A 87 -5.66 -5.49 9.19
CA ARG A 87 -5.04 -6.20 10.30
C ARG A 87 -4.23 -7.41 9.83
N GLN A 88 -4.73 -8.12 8.82
CA GLN A 88 -4.11 -9.33 8.32
C GLN A 88 -3.88 -9.24 6.83
N GLY A 89 -2.69 -9.68 6.40
CA GLY A 89 -2.42 -9.92 5.00
C GLY A 89 -2.95 -11.27 4.55
N LEU A 90 -2.38 -11.80 3.48
CA LEU A 90 -2.79 -13.07 2.89
C LEU A 90 -2.40 -14.28 3.74
N SER A 91 -1.40 -14.17 4.61
CA SER A 91 -1.01 -15.23 5.52
C SER A 91 -1.77 -15.09 6.83
N ARG A 92 -2.49 -16.14 7.19
CA ARG A 92 -3.25 -16.16 8.43
C ARG A 92 -2.45 -16.86 9.52
N SER A 93 -2.07 -16.11 10.52
CA SER A 93 -1.63 -16.69 11.77
C SER A 93 -2.61 -16.23 12.85
N GLU A 94 -3.33 -17.16 13.42
CA GLU A 94 -4.27 -16.88 14.52
C GLU A 94 -3.56 -16.42 15.79
N GLU A 95 -2.25 -16.61 15.85
CA GLU A 95 -1.44 -16.24 17.00
C GLU A 95 -1.16 -14.74 17.08
N PHE A 96 -1.36 -13.99 15.99
CA PHE A 96 -1.07 -12.57 15.97
C PHE A 96 -2.34 -11.76 15.80
N LEU A 97 -2.55 -10.85 16.72
CA LEU A 97 -3.66 -9.89 16.65
C LEU A 97 -3.51 -8.91 15.49
N PHE A 98 -2.28 -8.66 15.05
CA PHE A 98 -1.97 -7.75 13.96
C PHE A 98 -1.03 -8.44 12.99
N GLY A 99 -1.15 -8.12 11.69
CA GLY A 99 -0.17 -8.51 10.69
C GLY A 99 1.16 -7.79 10.90
N SER A 100 2.23 -8.29 10.26
CA SER A 100 3.57 -7.70 10.39
C SER A 100 3.63 -6.24 9.94
N VAL A 101 2.90 -5.90 8.86
CA VAL A 101 2.87 -4.54 8.33
C VAL A 101 2.10 -3.60 9.25
N SER A 102 0.87 -3.98 9.64
CA SER A 102 0.05 -3.14 10.51
C SER A 102 0.68 -2.91 11.87
N SER A 103 1.31 -3.94 12.43
CA SER A 103 2.00 -3.85 13.72
C SER A 103 3.16 -2.86 13.66
N LYS A 104 3.99 -2.90 12.61
CA LYS A 104 5.09 -1.96 12.43
C LYS A 104 4.58 -0.53 12.23
N ILE A 105 3.51 -0.35 11.47
CA ILE A 105 2.93 0.97 11.25
C ILE A 105 2.42 1.55 12.57
N VAL A 106 1.70 0.78 13.37
CA VAL A 106 1.22 1.23 14.68
C VAL A 106 2.36 1.65 15.59
N ASN A 107 3.44 0.87 15.60
CA ASN A 107 4.57 1.13 16.49
C ASN A 107 5.45 2.30 16.06
N HIS A 108 5.51 2.59 14.77
CA HIS A 108 6.45 3.58 14.23
C HIS A 108 5.81 4.83 13.64
N ALA A 109 4.49 4.86 13.47
CA ALA A 109 3.80 6.04 12.98
C ALA A 109 3.90 7.17 14.00
N ARG A 110 4.17 8.38 13.51
CA ARG A 110 4.27 9.57 14.34
C ARG A 110 3.40 10.67 13.78
N ASN A 111 2.77 11.43 14.66
CA ASN A 111 1.95 12.57 14.31
C ASN A 111 0.82 12.22 13.33
N CYS A 112 0.29 11.01 13.44
CA CYS A 112 -0.85 10.58 12.64
C CYS A 112 -1.65 9.51 13.38
N THR A 113 -2.90 9.39 12.97
CA THR A 113 -3.80 8.35 13.48
C THR A 113 -3.64 7.10 12.61
N VAL A 114 -3.69 5.94 13.22
CA VAL A 114 -3.67 4.67 12.50
C VAL A 114 -4.93 3.90 12.83
N TRP A 115 -5.71 3.57 11.80
CA TRP A 115 -6.87 2.69 11.93
C TRP A 115 -6.47 1.32 11.40
N VAL A 116 -6.64 0.31 12.25
CA VAL A 116 -6.40 -1.08 11.87
C VAL A 116 -7.76 -1.76 11.75
N VAL A 117 -8.08 -2.23 10.55
CA VAL A 117 -9.37 -2.85 10.25
C VAL A 117 -9.21 -4.33 9.94
N GLU A 118 -10.25 -5.11 10.21
CA GLU A 118 -10.27 -6.54 9.89
C GLU A 118 -10.40 -6.81 8.39
#